data_8ab268c9b2d06e6fc5fb219055d291c0
#
_entry.id   8ab268c9b2d06e6fc5fb219055d291c0
#
_cell.length_a   1.000
_cell.length_b   1.000
_cell.length_c   1.000
_cell.angle_alpha   90.00
_cell.angle_beta   90.00
_cell.angle_gamma   90.00
#
_symmetry.space_group_name_H-M   'P 1'
#
loop_
_entity.id
_entity.type
_entity.pdbx_description
1 polymer ?
#
loop_
_entity_poly.entity_id
_entity_poly.type
_entity_poly.pdbx_seq_one_letter_code
_entity_poly.pdbx_strand_id
1 'polypeptide(L)'
;MGKRLHLFVLLFVGFAVQAQIFPGNPKRVLFIGNSITYAGRYVQIIEAYQRAKFPSQEIDIYNVGLPSETVSGLSEDGHASGRFPRPDLHERLARVLEQIKPDLVFATYGMNDGIYLPLDETRFQKFKDGILWMHEQVHASGAKIIHITPSLYEEKPNENIGYGKVLDEYSHWLTQQKNWQVIDTHSALQKYLNAELKKNANFRISKDGVHPGDEGHWMMAKEILRYLGAKKINRMNSVEEMLEPFKDPKAYFDLIVQRHNMLKDSWLTKIGHKRPEMKMGLPMQEANLKAEQWMKQIKEFTR
;
A
#
# COMPACT_ATOMS: atom_id res chain seq x y z
N MET A 1 6.50 -11.59 -73.18
CA MET A 1 6.23 -12.29 -71.90
C MET A 1 6.58 -11.33 -70.77
N GLY A 2 5.61 -10.59 -70.24
CA GLY A 2 5.80 -9.65 -69.17
C GLY A 2 5.59 -10.32 -67.80
N LYS A 3 6.63 -10.33 -66.97
CA LYS A 3 6.53 -10.82 -65.58
C LYS A 3 5.90 -9.72 -64.73
N ARG A 4 4.67 -9.98 -64.23
CA ARG A 4 4.00 -9.13 -63.22
C ARG A 4 4.64 -9.43 -61.84
N LEU A 5 5.32 -8.44 -61.28
CA LEU A 5 5.86 -8.46 -59.92
C LEU A 5 4.71 -8.10 -58.95
N HIS A 6 4.28 -9.07 -58.14
CA HIS A 6 3.29 -8.82 -57.09
C HIS A 6 4.03 -8.35 -55.84
N LEU A 7 3.85 -7.06 -55.53
CA LEU A 7 4.37 -6.46 -54.28
C LEU A 7 3.43 -6.82 -53.14
N PHE A 8 3.86 -7.73 -52.27
CA PHE A 8 3.16 -8.03 -50.99
C PHE A 8 3.52 -6.95 -49.97
N VAL A 9 2.59 -6.04 -49.68
CA VAL A 9 2.69 -5.11 -48.56
C VAL A 9 2.28 -5.82 -47.28
N LEU A 10 3.26 -6.19 -46.46
CA LEU A 10 3.02 -6.68 -45.08
C LEU A 10 2.66 -5.46 -44.22
N LEU A 11 1.35 -5.32 -43.91
CA LEU A 11 0.86 -4.42 -42.87
C LEU A 11 1.28 -4.97 -41.48
N PHE A 12 2.33 -4.42 -40.91
CA PHE A 12 2.63 -4.60 -39.48
C PHE A 12 1.59 -3.81 -38.67
N VAL A 13 0.57 -4.49 -38.17
CA VAL A 13 -0.30 -3.96 -37.13
C VAL A 13 0.50 -4.01 -35.83
N GLY A 14 1.21 -2.93 -35.53
CA GLY A 14 1.86 -2.75 -34.25
C GLY A 14 0.77 -2.66 -33.16
N PHE A 15 0.57 -3.72 -32.39
CA PHE A 15 -0.17 -3.62 -31.14
C PHE A 15 0.64 -2.69 -30.22
N ALA A 16 0.19 -1.45 -30.06
CA ALA A 16 0.68 -0.59 -29.00
C ALA A 16 0.32 -1.25 -27.66
N VAL A 17 1.29 -1.91 -27.03
CA VAL A 17 1.16 -2.36 -25.65
C VAL A 17 0.92 -1.10 -24.82
N GLN A 18 -0.32 -0.91 -24.37
CA GLN A 18 -0.67 0.24 -23.55
C GLN A 18 0.15 0.11 -22.25
N ALA A 19 1.05 1.07 -22.02
CA ALA A 19 1.85 1.09 -20.81
C ALA A 19 0.95 1.08 -19.58
N GLN A 20 1.28 0.25 -18.60
CA GLN A 20 0.51 0.09 -17.35
C GLN A 20 1.45 0.05 -16.16
N ILE A 21 0.98 0.50 -15.00
CA ILE A 21 1.80 0.48 -13.79
C ILE A 21 1.66 -0.85 -13.03
N PHE A 22 0.46 -1.40 -12.91
CA PHE A 22 0.24 -2.64 -12.17
C PHE A 22 0.42 -3.88 -13.06
N PRO A 23 1.11 -4.93 -12.58
CA PRO A 23 1.35 -6.14 -13.35
C PRO A 23 0.06 -6.92 -13.59
N GLY A 24 -0.12 -7.43 -14.82
CA GLY A 24 -1.26 -8.27 -15.19
C GLY A 24 -2.55 -7.51 -15.51
N ASN A 25 -2.50 -6.18 -15.65
CA ASN A 25 -3.65 -5.35 -16.00
C ASN A 25 -4.88 -5.56 -15.09
N PRO A 26 -4.72 -5.44 -13.76
CA PRO A 26 -5.82 -5.64 -12.82
C PRO A 26 -6.89 -4.56 -12.98
N LYS A 27 -8.14 -4.91 -12.70
CA LYS A 27 -9.25 -3.97 -12.57
C LYS A 27 -9.42 -3.50 -11.13
N ARG A 28 -9.12 -4.37 -10.17
CA ARG A 28 -9.28 -4.13 -8.73
C ARG A 28 -7.98 -4.40 -7.99
N VAL A 29 -7.41 -3.34 -7.47
CA VAL A 29 -6.18 -3.37 -6.69
C VAL A 29 -6.51 -3.08 -5.23
N LEU A 30 -6.15 -3.99 -4.34
CA LEU A 30 -6.42 -3.92 -2.91
C LEU A 30 -5.13 -3.63 -2.14
N PHE A 31 -5.16 -2.65 -1.25
CA PHE A 31 -4.15 -2.44 -0.22
C PHE A 31 -4.72 -2.87 1.13
N ILE A 32 -4.04 -3.83 1.79
CA ILE A 32 -4.40 -4.35 3.10
C ILE A 32 -3.21 -4.26 4.06
N GLY A 33 -3.46 -3.96 5.32
CA GLY A 33 -2.42 -3.75 6.35
C GLY A 33 -2.98 -3.09 7.59
N ASN A 34 -2.09 -2.56 8.40
CA ASN A 34 -2.39 -1.95 9.69
C ASN A 34 -2.68 -0.43 9.61
N SER A 35 -2.39 0.32 10.69
CA SER A 35 -2.60 1.78 10.78
C SER A 35 -1.86 2.58 9.71
N ILE A 36 -0.69 2.16 9.27
CA ILE A 36 0.08 2.84 8.23
C ILE A 36 -0.66 2.77 6.89
N THR A 37 -1.23 1.60 6.57
CA THR A 37 -2.11 1.44 5.40
C THR A 37 -3.44 2.15 5.60
N TYR A 38 -4.01 2.16 6.80
CA TYR A 38 -5.22 2.94 7.10
C TYR A 38 -5.01 4.45 6.91
N ALA A 39 -3.89 5.02 7.36
CA ALA A 39 -3.52 6.41 7.08
C ALA A 39 -3.49 6.69 5.57
N GLY A 40 -3.02 5.72 4.78
CA GLY A 40 -3.26 5.63 3.36
C GLY A 40 -2.46 6.58 2.48
N ARG A 41 -1.60 7.46 3.04
CA ARG A 41 -0.90 8.48 2.26
C ARG A 41 -0.08 7.90 1.11
N TYR A 42 0.66 6.81 1.35
CA TYR A 42 1.43 6.15 0.28
C TYR A 42 0.52 5.54 -0.81
N VAL A 43 -0.66 5.03 -0.43
CA VAL A 43 -1.65 4.48 -1.39
C VAL A 43 -2.25 5.60 -2.24
N GLN A 44 -2.58 6.74 -1.62
CA GLN A 44 -3.09 7.93 -2.31
C GLN A 44 -2.08 8.47 -3.33
N ILE A 45 -0.78 8.45 -2.99
CA ILE A 45 0.30 8.85 -3.92
C ILE A 45 0.37 7.90 -5.11
N ILE A 46 0.28 6.58 -4.87
CA ILE A 46 0.26 5.58 -5.94
C ILE A 46 -0.99 5.74 -6.83
N GLU A 47 -2.16 5.99 -6.23
CA GLU A 47 -3.40 6.27 -6.98
C GLU A 47 -3.27 7.53 -7.83
N ALA A 48 -2.70 8.61 -7.27
CA ALA A 48 -2.46 9.85 -7.99
C ALA A 48 -1.53 9.65 -9.19
N TYR A 49 -0.43 8.91 -8.99
CA TYR A 49 0.50 8.56 -10.07
C TYR A 49 -0.18 7.76 -11.17
N GLN A 50 -0.93 6.71 -10.80
CA GLN A 50 -1.62 5.85 -11.76
C GLN A 50 -2.60 6.66 -12.61
N ARG A 51 -3.44 7.48 -11.99
CA ARG A 51 -4.43 8.28 -12.71
C ARG A 51 -3.79 9.37 -13.57
N ALA A 52 -2.71 9.99 -13.10
CA ALA A 52 -1.99 11.03 -13.83
C ALA A 52 -1.25 10.49 -15.06
N LYS A 53 -0.63 9.33 -14.95
CA LYS A 53 0.21 8.75 -16.00
C LYS A 53 -0.53 7.80 -16.93
N PHE A 54 -1.63 7.23 -16.48
CA PHE A 54 -2.41 6.24 -17.23
C PHE A 54 -3.92 6.57 -17.16
N PRO A 55 -4.34 7.78 -17.61
CA PRO A 55 -5.71 8.27 -17.42
C PRO A 55 -6.78 7.44 -18.15
N SER A 56 -6.39 6.69 -19.18
CA SER A 56 -7.29 5.78 -19.90
C SER A 56 -7.50 4.43 -19.20
N GLN A 57 -6.73 4.14 -18.13
CA GLN A 57 -6.88 2.90 -17.38
C GLN A 57 -7.90 3.09 -16.26
N GLU A 58 -9.00 2.37 -16.35
CA GLU A 58 -10.01 2.31 -15.29
C GLU A 58 -9.63 1.22 -14.29
N ILE A 59 -9.00 1.62 -13.20
CA ILE A 59 -8.58 0.76 -12.10
C ILE A 59 -9.23 1.26 -10.82
N ASP A 60 -9.90 0.35 -10.10
CA ASP A 60 -10.40 0.60 -8.76
C ASP A 60 -9.31 0.27 -7.75
N ILE A 61 -8.94 1.25 -6.93
CA ILE A 61 -7.97 1.10 -5.85
C ILE A 61 -8.72 1.13 -4.53
N TYR A 62 -8.61 0.04 -3.78
CA TYR A 62 -9.23 -0.18 -2.49
C TYR A 62 -8.17 -0.12 -1.40
N ASN A 63 -8.48 0.56 -0.31
CA ASN A 63 -7.69 0.54 0.91
C ASN A 63 -8.58 0.05 2.05
N VAL A 64 -8.20 -1.04 2.68
CA VAL A 64 -8.87 -1.58 3.86
C VAL A 64 -7.91 -1.84 5.01
N GLY A 65 -6.88 -1.00 5.14
CA GLY A 65 -6.01 -1.00 6.31
C GLY A 65 -6.82 -0.83 7.59
N LEU A 66 -6.46 -1.56 8.65
CA LEU A 66 -7.16 -1.50 9.94
C LEU A 66 -6.16 -1.19 11.06
N PRO A 67 -6.33 -0.07 11.80
CA PRO A 67 -5.40 0.30 12.86
C PRO A 67 -5.23 -0.80 13.91
N SER A 68 -4.00 -0.97 14.38
CA SER A 68 -3.57 -1.97 15.36
C SER A 68 -3.63 -3.43 14.90
N GLU A 69 -4.10 -3.72 13.70
CA GLU A 69 -4.28 -5.09 13.20
C GLU A 69 -2.95 -5.86 13.11
N THR A 70 -3.00 -7.13 13.44
CA THR A 70 -1.92 -8.12 13.28
C THR A 70 -2.34 -9.20 12.29
N VAL A 71 -1.37 -9.80 11.61
CA VAL A 71 -1.56 -11.05 10.85
C VAL A 71 -1.22 -12.26 11.70
N SER A 72 -0.45 -12.07 12.77
CA SER A 72 -0.06 -13.11 13.71
C SER A 72 -1.16 -13.51 14.70
N GLY A 73 -2.25 -12.74 14.80
CA GLY A 73 -3.29 -12.91 15.81
C GLY A 73 -2.84 -12.54 17.22
N LEU A 74 -1.63 -11.98 17.38
CA LEU A 74 -1.10 -11.60 18.69
C LEU A 74 -1.66 -10.25 19.15
N SER A 75 -1.85 -10.16 20.46
CA SER A 75 -2.15 -8.92 21.17
C SER A 75 -1.47 -8.95 22.53
N GLU A 76 -0.89 -7.82 22.94
CA GLU A 76 -0.40 -7.62 24.29
C GLU A 76 -1.55 -7.37 25.26
N ASP A 77 -1.39 -7.82 26.51
CA ASP A 77 -2.24 -7.40 27.61
C ASP A 77 -2.17 -5.88 27.76
N GLY A 78 -3.29 -5.23 27.93
CA GLY A 78 -3.35 -3.78 28.07
C GLY A 78 -3.31 -3.00 26.75
N HIS A 79 -3.41 -3.64 25.57
CA HIS A 79 -3.58 -2.92 24.31
C HIS A 79 -4.72 -1.89 24.41
N ALA A 80 -4.54 -0.72 23.82
CA ALA A 80 -5.51 0.38 23.89
C ALA A 80 -5.95 0.73 25.32
N SER A 81 -5.02 0.66 26.29
CA SER A 81 -5.28 0.82 27.75
C SER A 81 -6.26 -0.22 28.29
N GLY A 82 -6.19 -1.44 27.78
CA GLY A 82 -7.02 -2.58 28.19
C GLY A 82 -8.45 -2.58 27.66
N ARG A 83 -8.79 -1.65 26.75
CA ARG A 83 -10.16 -1.52 26.23
C ARG A 83 -10.55 -2.60 25.21
N PHE A 84 -9.58 -3.04 24.40
CA PHE A 84 -9.79 -4.10 23.41
C PHE A 84 -8.43 -4.69 22.97
N PRO A 85 -8.41 -5.96 22.53
CA PRO A 85 -7.21 -6.58 21.98
C PRO A 85 -6.93 -6.05 20.57
N ARG A 86 -5.71 -6.28 20.07
CA ARG A 86 -5.41 -6.01 18.66
C ARG A 86 -6.37 -6.78 17.75
N PRO A 87 -6.90 -6.14 16.70
CA PRO A 87 -7.63 -6.85 15.65
C PRO A 87 -6.76 -7.91 15.01
N ASP A 88 -7.36 -9.05 14.71
CA ASP A 88 -6.74 -10.15 13.98
C ASP A 88 -7.26 -10.21 12.56
N LEU A 89 -6.37 -10.24 11.57
CA LEU A 89 -6.74 -10.33 10.16
C LEU A 89 -7.58 -11.58 9.84
N HIS A 90 -7.37 -12.68 10.59
CA HIS A 90 -8.12 -13.92 10.39
C HIS A 90 -9.64 -13.70 10.53
N GLU A 91 -10.04 -12.71 11.31
CA GLU A 91 -11.45 -12.39 11.56
C GLU A 91 -12.16 -11.86 10.30
N ARG A 92 -11.47 -11.14 9.39
CA ARG A 92 -12.13 -10.41 8.31
C ARG A 92 -11.62 -10.69 6.90
N LEU A 93 -10.47 -11.33 6.70
CA LEU A 93 -9.85 -11.48 5.37
C LEU A 93 -10.79 -12.16 4.36
N ALA A 94 -11.49 -13.21 4.77
CA ALA A 94 -12.44 -13.90 3.88
C ALA A 94 -13.52 -12.94 3.34
N ARG A 95 -14.09 -12.10 4.21
CA ARG A 95 -15.10 -11.08 3.81
C ARG A 95 -14.52 -10.00 2.89
N VAL A 96 -13.25 -9.59 3.14
CA VAL A 96 -12.55 -8.65 2.27
C VAL A 96 -12.42 -9.21 0.86
N LEU A 97 -11.92 -10.43 0.73
CA LEU A 97 -11.71 -11.09 -0.56
C LEU A 97 -13.02 -11.36 -1.29
N GLU A 98 -14.05 -11.83 -0.59
CA GLU A 98 -15.38 -12.10 -1.15
C GLU A 98 -16.07 -10.83 -1.68
N GLN A 99 -16.01 -9.73 -0.94
CA GLN A 99 -16.74 -8.51 -1.28
C GLN A 99 -16.02 -7.62 -2.29
N ILE A 100 -14.69 -7.55 -2.23
CA ILE A 100 -13.88 -6.74 -3.14
C ILE A 100 -13.54 -7.53 -4.40
N LYS A 101 -13.27 -8.83 -4.29
CA LYS A 101 -12.80 -9.71 -5.38
C LYS A 101 -11.60 -9.09 -6.10
N PRO A 102 -10.49 -8.82 -5.41
CA PRO A 102 -9.33 -8.15 -6.00
C PRO A 102 -8.66 -9.03 -7.04
N ASP A 103 -8.02 -8.40 -8.04
CA ASP A 103 -7.14 -9.07 -8.99
C ASP A 103 -5.68 -9.05 -8.50
N LEU A 104 -5.35 -8.00 -7.72
CA LEU A 104 -4.02 -7.76 -7.16
C LEU A 104 -4.14 -7.21 -5.74
N VAL A 105 -3.38 -7.79 -4.81
CA VAL A 105 -3.31 -7.37 -3.40
C VAL A 105 -1.90 -6.90 -3.07
N PHE A 106 -1.79 -5.73 -2.45
CA PHE A 106 -0.59 -5.26 -1.76
C PHE A 106 -0.81 -5.41 -0.26
N ALA A 107 0.05 -6.17 0.41
CA ALA A 107 -0.10 -6.49 1.84
C ALA A 107 1.10 -6.00 2.66
N THR A 108 0.84 -5.25 3.73
CA THR A 108 1.87 -4.68 4.62
C THR A 108 1.55 -4.99 6.08
N TYR A 109 2.23 -5.98 6.67
CA TYR A 109 2.11 -6.37 8.09
C TYR A 109 3.50 -6.45 8.72
N GLY A 110 3.56 -6.61 10.04
CA GLY A 110 4.78 -6.75 10.82
C GLY A 110 4.90 -5.71 11.95
N MET A 111 4.51 -4.45 11.71
CA MET A 111 4.67 -3.37 12.70
C MET A 111 4.02 -3.70 14.06
N ASN A 112 2.88 -4.36 14.07
CA ASN A 112 2.16 -4.71 15.30
C ASN A 112 2.39 -6.15 15.75
N ASP A 113 2.96 -7.00 14.89
CA ASP A 113 2.96 -8.45 15.04
C ASP A 113 3.92 -8.95 16.11
N GLY A 114 4.96 -8.19 16.41
CA GLY A 114 5.86 -8.44 17.54
C GLY A 114 5.37 -7.85 18.87
N ILE A 115 4.18 -7.19 18.87
CA ILE A 115 3.54 -6.58 20.04
C ILE A 115 4.47 -5.65 20.85
N TYR A 116 5.39 -4.98 20.16
CA TYR A 116 6.39 -4.04 20.71
C TYR A 116 7.26 -4.63 21.82
N LEU A 117 7.57 -5.93 21.73
CA LEU A 117 8.49 -6.65 22.60
C LEU A 117 9.77 -7.03 21.84
N PRO A 118 10.90 -7.30 22.54
CA PRO A 118 12.12 -7.77 21.91
C PRO A 118 11.90 -9.02 21.05
N LEU A 119 12.82 -9.31 20.13
CA LEU A 119 12.73 -10.48 19.26
C LEU A 119 12.55 -11.77 20.07
N ASP A 120 11.60 -12.58 19.66
CA ASP A 120 11.25 -13.86 20.25
C ASP A 120 10.83 -14.82 19.15
N GLU A 121 11.38 -16.03 19.16
CA GLU A 121 11.15 -17.01 18.08
C GLU A 121 9.69 -17.47 18.00
N THR A 122 8.99 -17.59 19.12
CA THR A 122 7.58 -17.99 19.13
C THR A 122 6.70 -16.94 18.48
N ARG A 123 6.93 -15.65 18.79
CA ARG A 123 6.20 -14.54 18.15
C ARG A 123 6.59 -14.39 16.69
N PHE A 124 7.86 -14.58 16.37
CA PHE A 124 8.32 -14.56 14.98
C PHE A 124 7.68 -15.69 14.17
N GLN A 125 7.57 -16.90 14.75
CA GLN A 125 6.90 -18.00 14.06
C GLN A 125 5.43 -17.70 13.81
N LYS A 126 4.71 -17.10 14.77
CA LYS A 126 3.31 -16.68 14.56
C LYS A 126 3.16 -15.62 13.46
N PHE A 127 4.12 -14.70 13.34
CA PHE A 127 4.15 -13.75 12.21
C PHE A 127 4.34 -14.50 10.88
N LYS A 128 5.31 -15.40 10.81
CA LYS A 128 5.56 -16.22 9.61
C LYS A 128 4.31 -17.02 9.22
N ASP A 129 3.69 -17.69 10.15
CA ASP A 129 2.48 -18.50 9.92
C ASP A 129 1.31 -17.63 9.41
N GLY A 130 1.11 -16.46 10.00
CA GLY A 130 0.07 -15.52 9.59
C GLY A 130 0.30 -14.98 8.17
N ILE A 131 1.53 -14.64 7.81
CA ILE A 131 1.88 -14.20 6.45
C ILE A 131 1.69 -15.33 5.43
N LEU A 132 2.12 -16.56 5.76
CA LEU A 132 1.90 -17.74 4.91
C LEU A 132 0.42 -18.01 4.69
N TRP A 133 -0.36 -18.03 5.77
CA TRP A 133 -1.81 -18.19 5.71
C TRP A 133 -2.47 -17.09 4.84
N MET A 134 -2.14 -15.82 5.05
CA MET A 134 -2.68 -14.73 4.23
C MET A 134 -2.33 -14.89 2.76
N HIS A 135 -1.09 -15.26 2.44
CA HIS A 135 -0.63 -15.52 1.08
C HIS A 135 -1.49 -16.59 0.40
N GLU A 136 -1.72 -17.71 1.08
CA GLU A 136 -2.53 -18.82 0.59
C GLU A 136 -4.00 -18.43 0.39
N GLN A 137 -4.59 -17.70 1.34
CA GLN A 137 -5.98 -17.24 1.21
C GLN A 137 -6.17 -16.30 0.00
N VAL A 138 -5.24 -15.36 -0.21
CA VAL A 138 -5.28 -14.46 -1.37
C VAL A 138 -5.12 -15.26 -2.66
N HIS A 139 -4.17 -16.18 -2.70
CA HIS A 139 -3.96 -17.05 -3.87
C HIS A 139 -5.19 -17.93 -4.18
N ALA A 140 -5.80 -18.53 -3.16
CA ALA A 140 -7.01 -19.34 -3.29
C ALA A 140 -8.21 -18.52 -3.80
N SER A 141 -8.25 -17.21 -3.56
CA SER A 141 -9.28 -16.33 -4.13
C SER A 141 -9.10 -15.99 -5.62
N GLY A 142 -7.98 -16.42 -6.22
CA GLY A 142 -7.61 -16.13 -7.60
C GLY A 142 -6.84 -14.80 -7.78
N ALA A 143 -6.58 -14.07 -6.70
CA ALA A 143 -5.82 -12.82 -6.73
C ALA A 143 -4.30 -13.08 -6.70
N LYS A 144 -3.52 -12.15 -7.28
CA LYS A 144 -2.08 -12.07 -7.06
C LYS A 144 -1.80 -11.28 -5.79
N ILE A 145 -0.69 -11.58 -5.12
CA ILE A 145 -0.24 -10.84 -3.94
C ILE A 145 1.20 -10.32 -4.13
N ILE A 146 1.41 -9.09 -3.73
CA ILE A 146 2.73 -8.46 -3.57
C ILE A 146 2.85 -8.06 -2.10
N HIS A 147 3.82 -8.65 -1.42
CA HIS A 147 4.11 -8.28 -0.04
C HIS A 147 4.97 -7.01 0.00
N ILE A 148 4.73 -6.19 1.00
CA ILE A 148 5.53 -5.00 1.31
C ILE A 148 6.11 -5.22 2.70
N THR A 149 7.44 -5.08 2.83
CA THR A 149 8.08 -5.18 4.15
C THR A 149 7.54 -4.12 5.11
N PRO A 150 7.48 -4.39 6.43
CA PRO A 150 7.03 -3.40 7.41
C PRO A 150 7.86 -2.11 7.36
N SER A 151 7.26 -1.00 7.79
CA SER A 151 7.97 0.26 7.98
C SER A 151 9.00 0.16 9.11
N LEU A 152 9.81 1.20 9.30
CA LEU A 152 10.77 1.27 10.41
C LEU A 152 10.05 1.52 11.73
N TYR A 153 10.64 0.99 12.81
CA TYR A 153 10.39 1.46 14.15
C TYR A 153 11.58 2.29 14.63
N GLU A 154 11.31 3.50 15.06
CA GLU A 154 12.32 4.42 15.57
C GLU A 154 12.18 4.51 17.09
N GLU A 155 13.13 3.92 17.83
CA GLU A 155 13.17 3.98 19.30
C GLU A 155 13.04 5.42 19.78
N LYS A 156 12.23 5.65 20.80
CA LYS A 156 12.16 6.96 21.45
C LYS A 156 13.37 7.17 22.36
N PRO A 157 13.73 8.43 22.66
CA PRO A 157 14.76 8.70 23.65
C PRO A 157 14.45 7.96 24.97
N ASN A 158 15.43 7.23 25.50
CA ASN A 158 15.33 6.40 26.72
C ASN A 158 14.45 5.13 26.61
N GLU A 159 13.88 4.81 25.46
CA GLU A 159 13.37 3.48 25.16
C GLU A 159 14.55 2.62 24.66
N ASN A 160 14.64 1.40 25.12
CA ASN A 160 15.62 0.42 24.63
C ASN A 160 14.93 -0.95 24.51
N ILE A 161 13.84 -0.97 23.74
CA ILE A 161 13.05 -2.18 23.52
C ILE A 161 13.73 -3.08 22.49
N GLY A 162 14.49 -2.50 21.56
CA GLY A 162 15.12 -3.22 20.45
C GLY A 162 14.12 -3.65 19.37
N TYR A 163 12.96 -2.98 19.30
CA TYR A 163 11.90 -3.38 18.38
C TYR A 163 12.24 -3.15 16.90
N GLY A 164 13.12 -2.20 16.60
CA GLY A 164 13.65 -2.03 15.25
C GLY A 164 14.26 -3.32 14.70
N LYS A 165 15.03 -4.06 15.53
CA LYS A 165 15.62 -5.36 15.15
C LYS A 165 14.55 -6.43 14.86
N VAL A 166 13.41 -6.40 15.52
CA VAL A 166 12.30 -7.32 15.20
C VAL A 166 11.82 -7.09 13.79
N LEU A 167 11.66 -5.83 13.38
CA LEU A 167 11.22 -5.48 12.04
C LEU A 167 12.30 -5.73 10.97
N ASP A 168 13.59 -5.60 11.34
CA ASP A 168 14.71 -6.01 10.49
C ASP A 168 14.59 -7.52 10.15
N GLU A 169 14.41 -8.37 11.17
CA GLU A 169 14.28 -9.83 10.98
C GLU A 169 13.02 -10.21 10.20
N TYR A 170 11.88 -9.56 10.47
CA TYR A 170 10.65 -9.79 9.73
C TYR A 170 10.80 -9.41 8.25
N SER A 171 11.43 -8.28 7.99
CA SER A 171 11.71 -7.79 6.63
C SER A 171 12.69 -8.72 5.91
N HIS A 172 13.77 -9.12 6.59
CA HIS A 172 14.74 -10.04 6.05
C HIS A 172 14.09 -11.37 5.66
N TRP A 173 13.35 -11.99 6.58
CA TRP A 173 12.65 -13.25 6.30
C TRP A 173 11.69 -13.12 5.10
N LEU A 174 10.92 -12.02 5.03
CA LEU A 174 9.96 -11.80 3.96
C LEU A 174 10.66 -11.69 2.59
N THR A 175 11.81 -10.98 2.53
CA THR A 175 12.58 -10.83 1.28
C THR A 175 13.27 -12.12 0.82
N GLN A 176 13.43 -13.12 1.71
CA GLN A 176 14.01 -14.43 1.36
C GLN A 176 12.98 -15.41 0.80
N GLN A 177 11.69 -15.05 0.73
CA GLN A 177 10.67 -15.96 0.22
C GLN A 177 10.84 -16.17 -1.28
N LYS A 178 11.19 -17.40 -1.68
CA LYS A 178 11.37 -17.77 -3.08
C LYS A 178 10.03 -17.71 -3.81
N ASN A 179 10.04 -17.18 -5.03
CA ASN A 179 8.88 -17.07 -5.91
C ASN A 179 7.78 -16.10 -5.44
N TRP A 180 8.00 -15.36 -4.36
CA TRP A 180 7.09 -14.29 -3.94
C TRP A 180 7.52 -12.94 -4.54
N GLN A 181 6.53 -12.11 -4.80
CA GLN A 181 6.78 -10.71 -5.10
C GLN A 181 6.83 -9.92 -3.79
N VAL A 182 7.99 -9.36 -3.49
CA VAL A 182 8.22 -8.60 -2.26
C VAL A 182 8.84 -7.26 -2.60
N ILE A 183 8.28 -6.20 -2.05
CA ILE A 183 8.82 -4.83 -2.15
C ILE A 183 9.47 -4.48 -0.82
N ASP A 184 10.77 -4.26 -0.84
CA ASP A 184 11.55 -3.93 0.35
C ASP A 184 11.51 -2.42 0.65
N THR A 185 10.41 -1.97 1.22
CA THR A 185 10.27 -0.59 1.71
C THR A 185 11.06 -0.34 2.98
N HIS A 186 11.32 -1.38 3.78
CA HIS A 186 12.10 -1.30 5.02
C HIS A 186 13.52 -0.81 4.76
N SER A 187 14.25 -1.50 3.89
CA SER A 187 15.62 -1.10 3.52
C SER A 187 15.67 0.27 2.83
N ALA A 188 14.65 0.60 2.03
CA ALA A 188 14.57 1.91 1.39
C ALA A 188 14.41 3.04 2.42
N LEU A 189 13.54 2.87 3.41
CA LEU A 189 13.34 3.81 4.51
C LEU A 189 14.59 3.90 5.40
N GLN A 190 15.24 2.77 5.71
CA GLN A 190 16.48 2.76 6.51
C GLN A 190 17.60 3.53 5.82
N LYS A 191 17.74 3.33 4.50
CA LYS A 191 18.72 4.08 3.71
C LYS A 191 18.44 5.58 3.71
N TYR A 192 17.17 5.95 3.59
CA TYR A 192 16.75 7.36 3.64
C TYR A 192 17.01 7.96 5.02
N LEU A 193 16.56 7.29 6.10
CA LEU A 193 16.82 7.73 7.48
C LEU A 193 18.31 7.96 7.74
N ASN A 194 19.15 7.00 7.35
CA ASN A 194 20.60 7.10 7.55
C ASN A 194 21.22 8.28 6.76
N ALA A 195 20.68 8.61 5.60
CA ALA A 195 21.13 9.76 4.81
C ALA A 195 20.74 11.10 5.46
N GLU A 196 19.52 11.19 5.99
CA GLU A 196 19.03 12.40 6.67
C GLU A 196 19.68 12.61 8.04
N LEU A 197 19.95 11.54 8.79
CA LEU A 197 20.67 11.62 10.09
C LEU A 197 22.08 12.19 9.95
N LYS A 198 22.75 11.98 8.80
CA LYS A 198 24.05 12.62 8.52
C LYS A 198 23.96 14.15 8.37
N LYS A 199 22.80 14.66 7.98
CA LYS A 199 22.54 16.11 7.81
C LYS A 199 21.97 16.71 9.10
N ASN A 200 21.13 15.97 9.79
CA ASN A 200 20.46 16.38 11.02
C ASN A 200 20.32 15.19 11.96
N ALA A 201 21.12 15.14 13.02
CA ALA A 201 21.12 14.05 13.99
C ALA A 201 19.77 13.85 14.73
N ASN A 202 18.91 14.86 14.70
CA ASN A 202 17.57 14.80 15.31
C ASN A 202 16.47 14.46 14.31
N PHE A 203 16.80 14.15 13.06
CA PHE A 203 15.81 13.79 12.04
C PHE A 203 15.08 12.51 12.44
N ARG A 204 13.77 12.48 12.19
CA ARG A 204 12.91 11.30 12.39
C ARG A 204 11.90 11.20 11.24
N ILE A 205 11.75 9.99 10.72
CA ILE A 205 10.69 9.65 9.77
C ILE A 205 9.35 9.56 10.52
N SER A 206 9.38 8.98 11.72
CA SER A 206 8.19 8.74 12.56
C SER A 206 8.31 9.51 13.88
N LYS A 207 7.48 10.53 14.08
CA LYS A 207 7.48 11.34 15.30
C LYS A 207 7.14 10.54 16.56
N ASP A 208 6.26 9.56 16.43
CA ASP A 208 5.84 8.65 17.51
C ASP A 208 6.64 7.34 17.54
N GLY A 209 7.58 7.19 16.62
CA GLY A 209 8.40 5.99 16.46
C GLY A 209 7.77 4.91 15.57
N VAL A 210 6.49 5.00 15.24
CA VAL A 210 5.70 3.97 14.55
C VAL A 210 5.18 4.43 13.19
N HIS A 211 4.53 5.59 13.16
CA HIS A 211 3.80 6.06 11.98
C HIS A 211 4.68 7.01 11.16
N PRO A 212 5.07 6.62 9.94
CA PRO A 212 5.84 7.49 9.08
C PRO A 212 5.03 8.75 8.75
N GLY A 213 5.71 9.91 8.79
CA GLY A 213 5.13 11.17 8.33
C GLY A 213 5.00 11.22 6.81
N ASP A 214 4.66 12.40 6.27
CA ASP A 214 4.48 12.57 4.82
C ASP A 214 5.70 12.14 4.01
N GLU A 215 6.91 12.46 4.50
CA GLU A 215 8.16 12.03 3.85
C GLU A 215 8.34 10.51 3.85
N GLY A 216 8.04 9.84 4.97
CA GLY A 216 8.11 8.39 5.04
C GLY A 216 7.09 7.72 4.12
N HIS A 217 5.87 8.22 4.07
CA HIS A 217 4.86 7.76 3.11
C HIS A 217 5.26 8.02 1.65
N TRP A 218 5.90 9.17 1.37
CA TRP A 218 6.47 9.45 0.04
C TRP A 218 7.53 8.41 -0.33
N MET A 219 8.45 8.10 0.58
CA MET A 219 9.49 7.10 0.34
C MET A 219 8.92 5.70 0.12
N MET A 220 7.89 5.30 0.89
CA MET A 220 7.17 4.04 0.65
C MET A 220 6.54 4.01 -0.75
N ALA A 221 5.80 5.06 -1.12
CA ALA A 221 5.18 5.15 -2.43
C ALA A 221 6.21 5.15 -3.57
N LYS A 222 7.31 5.89 -3.40
CA LYS A 222 8.41 5.96 -4.36
C LYS A 222 9.03 4.60 -4.61
N GLU A 223 9.30 3.82 -3.56
CA GLU A 223 9.86 2.49 -3.67
C GLU A 223 8.88 1.52 -4.35
N ILE A 224 7.60 1.56 -3.99
CA ILE A 224 6.57 0.75 -4.63
C ILE A 224 6.44 1.10 -6.12
N LEU A 225 6.37 2.38 -6.45
CA LEU A 225 6.30 2.84 -7.85
C LEU A 225 7.56 2.47 -8.64
N ARG A 226 8.75 2.54 -8.01
CA ARG A 226 10.01 2.11 -8.61
C ARG A 226 9.99 0.62 -8.94
N TYR A 227 9.56 -0.22 -8.00
CA TYR A 227 9.39 -1.67 -8.19
C TYR A 227 8.42 -1.97 -9.35
N LEU A 228 7.35 -1.22 -9.45
CA LEU A 228 6.36 -1.33 -10.52
C LEU A 228 6.84 -0.78 -11.88
N GLY A 229 8.07 -0.29 -11.97
CA GLY A 229 8.69 0.14 -13.23
C GLY A 229 8.58 1.64 -13.55
N ALA A 230 8.13 2.46 -12.61
CA ALA A 230 8.06 3.92 -12.76
C ALA A 230 9.46 4.58 -12.67
N LYS A 231 10.33 4.33 -13.65
CA LYS A 231 11.76 4.73 -13.60
C LYS A 231 12.00 6.23 -13.31
N LYS A 232 11.13 7.12 -13.80
CA LYS A 232 11.28 8.57 -13.61
C LYS A 232 11.07 9.00 -12.15
N ILE A 233 10.35 8.20 -11.33
CA ILE A 233 10.06 8.52 -9.94
C ILE A 233 11.34 8.71 -9.09
N ASN A 234 12.44 8.06 -9.46
CA ASN A 234 13.71 8.17 -8.75
C ASN A 234 14.26 9.60 -8.70
N ARG A 235 13.92 10.43 -9.68
CA ARG A 235 14.39 11.83 -9.81
C ARG A 235 13.45 12.83 -9.15
N MET A 236 12.31 12.38 -8.63
CA MET A 236 11.30 13.23 -8.00
C MET A 236 11.49 13.22 -6.47
N ASN A 237 11.31 14.36 -5.84
CA ASN A 237 11.52 14.54 -4.41
C ASN A 237 10.22 14.74 -3.64
N SER A 238 9.12 15.01 -4.36
CA SER A 238 7.82 15.25 -3.72
C SER A 238 6.64 14.82 -4.61
N VAL A 239 5.47 14.80 -4.02
CA VAL A 239 4.19 14.58 -4.73
C VAL A 239 3.93 15.68 -5.73
N GLU A 240 4.26 16.91 -5.39
CA GLU A 240 4.10 18.09 -6.24
C GLU A 240 4.96 17.95 -7.51
N GLU A 241 6.25 17.58 -7.40
CA GLU A 241 7.10 17.28 -8.56
C GLU A 241 6.52 16.14 -9.42
N MET A 242 5.98 15.12 -8.79
CA MET A 242 5.36 13.99 -9.48
C MET A 242 4.15 14.42 -10.32
N LEU A 243 3.43 15.43 -9.85
CA LEU A 243 2.20 15.97 -10.45
C LEU A 243 2.41 17.31 -11.17
N GLU A 244 3.64 17.79 -11.30
CA GLU A 244 4.01 19.07 -11.95
C GLU A 244 3.35 19.32 -13.32
N PRO A 245 3.06 18.32 -14.18
CA PRO A 245 2.33 18.55 -15.40
C PRO A 245 0.93 19.13 -15.23
N PHE A 246 0.34 19.07 -14.03
CA PHE A 246 -0.96 19.69 -13.77
C PHE A 246 -0.82 21.16 -13.38
N LYS A 247 -1.79 21.96 -13.79
CA LYS A 247 -1.83 23.40 -13.48
C LYS A 247 -1.91 23.65 -11.95
N ASP A 248 -2.59 22.75 -11.22
CA ASP A 248 -2.72 22.77 -9.77
C ASP A 248 -2.53 21.36 -9.21
N PRO A 249 -1.26 20.93 -8.98
CA PRO A 249 -0.95 19.61 -8.45
C PRO A 249 -1.60 19.34 -7.09
N LYS A 250 -1.68 20.38 -6.24
CA LYS A 250 -2.26 20.27 -4.91
C LYS A 250 -3.76 19.99 -4.97
N ALA A 251 -4.53 20.77 -5.73
CA ALA A 251 -5.96 20.55 -5.87
C ALA A 251 -6.28 19.17 -6.46
N TYR A 252 -5.50 18.74 -7.46
CA TYR A 252 -5.61 17.38 -8.02
C TYR A 252 -5.42 16.31 -6.94
N PHE A 253 -4.36 16.43 -6.15
CA PHE A 253 -4.05 15.45 -5.10
C PHE A 253 -5.08 15.47 -3.97
N ASP A 254 -5.54 16.64 -3.56
CA ASP A 254 -6.56 16.81 -2.52
C ASP A 254 -7.88 16.11 -2.90
N LEU A 255 -8.31 16.15 -4.16
CA LEU A 255 -9.47 15.41 -4.64
C LEU A 255 -9.30 13.89 -4.52
N ILE A 256 -8.11 13.38 -4.86
CA ILE A 256 -7.79 11.96 -4.71
C ILE A 256 -7.82 11.55 -3.23
N VAL A 257 -7.21 12.34 -2.36
CA VAL A 257 -7.19 12.11 -0.91
C VAL A 257 -8.61 12.07 -0.32
N GLN A 258 -9.46 13.03 -0.67
CA GLN A 258 -10.85 13.08 -0.20
C GLN A 258 -11.64 11.86 -0.65
N ARG A 259 -11.56 11.54 -1.95
CA ARG A 259 -12.23 10.35 -2.53
C ARG A 259 -11.77 9.07 -1.87
N HIS A 260 -10.47 8.89 -1.75
CA HIS A 260 -9.84 7.71 -1.17
C HIS A 260 -10.25 7.49 0.29
N ASN A 261 -10.16 8.53 1.13
CA ASN A 261 -10.51 8.43 2.54
C ASN A 261 -11.99 8.10 2.75
N MET A 262 -12.88 8.73 2.00
CA MET A 262 -14.32 8.45 2.06
C MET A 262 -14.62 7.01 1.67
N LEU A 263 -14.05 6.52 0.57
CA LEU A 263 -14.25 5.14 0.12
C LEU A 263 -13.65 4.12 1.09
N LYS A 264 -12.45 4.39 1.65
CA LYS A 264 -11.83 3.55 2.67
C LYS A 264 -12.75 3.33 3.87
N ASP A 265 -13.26 4.41 4.46
CA ASP A 265 -14.15 4.34 5.62
C ASP A 265 -15.45 3.59 5.28
N SER A 266 -16.01 3.83 4.10
CA SER A 266 -17.23 3.16 3.62
C SER A 266 -17.02 1.65 3.39
N TRP A 267 -15.89 1.25 2.79
CA TRP A 267 -15.55 -0.15 2.59
C TRP A 267 -15.27 -0.87 3.91
N LEU A 268 -14.54 -0.26 4.84
CA LEU A 268 -14.32 -0.84 6.17
C LEU A 268 -15.64 -1.08 6.90
N THR A 269 -16.55 -0.11 6.83
CA THR A 269 -17.90 -0.24 7.43
C THR A 269 -18.70 -1.36 6.78
N LYS A 270 -18.70 -1.45 5.44
CA LYS A 270 -19.43 -2.48 4.69
C LYS A 270 -18.89 -3.88 4.97
N ILE A 271 -17.58 -4.07 4.93
CA ILE A 271 -16.93 -5.35 5.19
C ILE A 271 -17.16 -5.79 6.63
N GLY A 272 -17.17 -4.84 7.55
CA GLY A 272 -17.25 -5.07 8.98
C GLY A 272 -15.92 -5.54 9.56
N HIS A 273 -15.70 -5.23 10.82
CA HIS A 273 -14.53 -5.63 11.61
C HIS A 273 -14.86 -5.55 13.10
N LYS A 274 -14.12 -6.27 13.94
CA LYS A 274 -14.33 -6.27 15.38
C LYS A 274 -13.61 -5.14 16.14
N ARG A 275 -12.80 -4.31 15.44
CA ARG A 275 -12.12 -3.19 16.08
C ARG A 275 -13.13 -2.11 16.49
N PRO A 276 -13.27 -1.80 17.78
CA PRO A 276 -14.14 -0.71 18.24
C PRO A 276 -13.53 0.67 17.91
N GLU A 277 -14.27 1.73 18.17
CA GLU A 277 -13.82 3.13 18.05
C GLU A 277 -13.36 3.51 16.65
N MET A 278 -13.94 2.89 15.63
CA MET A 278 -13.71 3.29 14.24
C MET A 278 -14.82 4.20 13.75
N LYS A 279 -14.42 5.16 12.91
CA LYS A 279 -15.38 6.02 12.24
C LYS A 279 -16.24 5.20 11.27
N MET A 280 -17.55 5.36 11.36
CA MET A 280 -18.47 4.80 10.37
C MET A 280 -18.35 5.57 9.05
N GLY A 281 -18.18 4.82 7.96
CA GLY A 281 -18.23 5.37 6.60
C GLY A 281 -19.67 5.56 6.11
N LEU A 282 -19.79 6.21 4.96
CA LEU A 282 -21.08 6.37 4.27
C LEU A 282 -21.62 5.01 3.78
N PRO A 283 -22.95 4.84 3.66
CA PRO A 283 -23.53 3.74 2.92
C PRO A 283 -22.92 3.67 1.51
N MET A 284 -22.62 2.46 1.01
CA MET A 284 -21.89 2.29 -0.25
C MET A 284 -22.56 2.97 -1.46
N GLN A 285 -23.88 3.01 -1.50
CA GLN A 285 -24.60 3.69 -2.59
C GLN A 285 -24.27 5.19 -2.62
N GLU A 286 -24.29 5.85 -1.47
CA GLU A 286 -23.94 7.27 -1.35
C GLU A 286 -22.46 7.50 -1.62
N ALA A 287 -21.60 6.63 -1.06
CA ALA A 287 -20.16 6.70 -1.28
C ALA A 287 -19.78 6.59 -2.77
N ASN A 288 -20.40 5.67 -3.49
CA ASN A 288 -20.15 5.50 -4.93
C ASN A 288 -20.59 6.73 -5.74
N LEU A 289 -21.76 7.31 -5.46
CA LEU A 289 -22.22 8.53 -6.14
C LEU A 289 -21.26 9.70 -5.93
N LYS A 290 -20.80 9.90 -4.69
CA LYS A 290 -19.80 10.95 -4.39
C LYS A 290 -18.44 10.67 -5.05
N ALA A 291 -18.02 9.41 -5.04
CA ALA A 291 -16.76 9.00 -5.66
C ALA A 291 -16.78 9.23 -7.18
N GLU A 292 -17.91 9.00 -7.85
CA GLU A 292 -18.08 9.30 -9.27
C GLU A 292 -18.04 10.80 -9.55
N GLN A 293 -18.65 11.63 -8.71
CA GLN A 293 -18.58 13.10 -8.83
C GLN A 293 -17.13 13.61 -8.75
N TRP A 294 -16.36 13.14 -7.74
CA TRP A 294 -14.96 13.50 -7.63
C TRP A 294 -14.12 12.93 -8.79
N MET A 295 -14.44 11.74 -9.27
CA MET A 295 -13.75 11.18 -10.43
C MET A 295 -13.95 12.01 -11.71
N LYS A 296 -15.13 12.60 -11.92
CA LYS A 296 -15.35 13.55 -13.03
C LYS A 296 -14.43 14.75 -12.91
N GLN A 297 -14.33 15.37 -11.71
CA GLN A 297 -13.43 16.49 -11.45
C GLN A 297 -11.96 16.11 -11.65
N ILE A 298 -11.53 14.94 -11.14
CA ILE A 298 -10.16 14.44 -11.35
C ILE A 298 -9.84 14.28 -12.84
N LYS A 299 -10.78 13.78 -13.63
CA LYS A 299 -10.61 13.63 -15.10
C LYS A 299 -10.50 14.97 -15.84
N GLU A 300 -11.01 16.07 -15.29
CA GLU A 300 -10.87 17.41 -15.87
C GLU A 300 -9.43 17.92 -15.82
N PHE A 301 -8.66 17.55 -14.79
CA PHE A 301 -7.23 17.90 -14.73
C PHE A 301 -6.36 17.18 -15.79
N THR A 302 -6.82 16.06 -16.34
CA THR A 302 -6.07 15.24 -17.30
C THR A 302 -6.43 15.55 -18.76
N ARG A 303 -7.31 16.51 -18.99
CA ARG A 303 -7.68 17.02 -20.32
C ARG A 303 -6.90 18.27 -20.66
#